data_8a5f54abbee798f95fb7dc5113be17f9
#
_entry.id   8a5f54abbee798f95fb7dc5113be17f9
#
_cell.length_a   1.000
_cell.length_b   1.000
_cell.length_c   1.000
_cell.angle_alpha   90.00
_cell.angle_beta   90.00
_cell.angle_gamma   90.00
#
_symmetry.space_group_name_H-M   'P 1'
#
loop_
_entity.id
_entity.type
_entity.pdbx_description
1 polymer ?
#
loop_
_entity_poly.entity_id
_entity_poly.type
_entity_poly.pdbx_seq_one_letter_code
_entity_poly.pdbx_strand_id
1 'polypeptide(L)'
;LARESRAQVSANQQSLLVESYYGLRLAQQIVTVREETYNGLKKHYENALKLEAAGMIDKAGRLFAQVNMDEAKRALEAARKEETVVQSALKVLLNKKDADANIIPTSPLFMNDSLPPKMLFDLSVNSGNYTLNQLQLQQHIAKQEVRIAQSGYLPNIALFGKQTLYSHGIQ
;
A
#
# COMPACT_ATOMS: atom_id res chain seq x y z
N LEU A 1 11.77 -18.66 11.83
CA LEU A 1 10.42 -18.10 11.67
C LEU A 1 10.38 -16.59 11.84
N ALA A 2 10.80 -16.02 12.98
CA ALA A 2 10.71 -14.58 13.26
C ALA A 2 11.49 -13.71 12.21
N ARG A 3 12.63 -14.18 11.72
CA ARG A 3 13.41 -13.49 10.69
C ARG A 3 12.68 -13.45 9.36
N GLU A 4 12.13 -14.59 8.93
CA GLU A 4 11.36 -14.70 7.69
C GLU A 4 10.05 -13.90 7.75
N SER A 5 9.34 -13.94 8.89
CA SER A 5 8.16 -13.11 9.11
C SER A 5 8.48 -11.62 9.01
N ARG A 6 9.60 -11.17 9.58
CA ARG A 6 10.04 -9.76 9.47
C ARG A 6 10.35 -9.38 8.03
N ALA A 7 11.03 -10.24 7.28
CA ALA A 7 11.35 -9.99 5.88
C ALA A 7 10.08 -9.89 5.02
N GLN A 8 9.10 -10.76 5.25
CA GLN A 8 7.81 -10.71 4.58
C GLN A 8 7.03 -9.42 4.89
N VAL A 9 6.97 -9.02 6.17
CA VAL A 9 6.29 -7.78 6.59
C VAL A 9 6.97 -6.58 5.93
N SER A 10 8.31 -6.54 5.91
CA SER A 10 9.05 -5.46 5.24
C SER A 10 8.76 -5.39 3.74
N ALA A 11 8.73 -6.52 3.04
CA ALA A 11 8.40 -6.58 1.62
C ALA A 11 6.95 -6.11 1.35
N ASN A 12 5.99 -6.54 2.18
CA ASN A 12 4.60 -6.12 2.06
C ASN A 12 4.44 -4.60 2.31
N GLN A 13 5.16 -4.05 3.29
CA GLN A 13 5.14 -2.60 3.55
C GLN A 13 5.75 -1.80 2.40
N GLN A 14 6.82 -2.30 1.77
CA GLN A 14 7.40 -1.67 0.59
C GLN A 14 6.42 -1.66 -0.59
N SER A 15 5.75 -2.77 -0.85
CA SER A 15 4.72 -2.84 -1.90
C SER A 15 3.56 -1.88 -1.63
N LEU A 16 3.07 -1.84 -0.39
CA LEU A 16 1.99 -0.93 0.01
C LEU A 16 2.41 0.55 -0.12
N LEU A 17 3.67 0.86 0.20
CA LEU A 17 4.19 2.22 0.04
C LEU A 17 4.24 2.64 -1.43
N VAL A 18 4.73 1.75 -2.31
CA VAL A 18 4.78 2.01 -3.76
C VAL A 18 3.37 2.19 -4.32
N GLU A 19 2.44 1.31 -3.96
CA GLU A 19 1.04 1.40 -4.37
C GLU A 19 0.40 2.71 -3.91
N SER A 20 0.58 3.08 -2.64
CA SER A 20 0.04 4.33 -2.08
C SER A 20 0.66 5.57 -2.73
N TYR A 21 1.95 5.53 -3.07
CA TYR A 21 2.64 6.63 -3.75
C TYR A 21 2.07 6.86 -5.16
N TYR A 22 1.96 5.80 -5.96
CA TYR A 22 1.38 5.92 -7.30
C TYR A 22 -0.13 6.16 -7.26
N GLY A 23 -0.83 5.65 -6.23
CA GLY A 23 -2.22 5.98 -5.96
C GLY A 23 -2.44 7.49 -5.74
N LEU A 24 -1.57 8.14 -4.95
CA LEU A 24 -1.61 9.59 -4.78
C LEU A 24 -1.33 10.33 -6.11
N ARG A 25 -0.35 9.86 -6.87
CA ARG A 25 -0.03 10.46 -8.17
C ARG A 25 -1.20 10.37 -9.15
N LEU A 26 -1.89 9.23 -9.17
CA LEU A 26 -3.09 9.03 -9.97
C LEU A 26 -4.24 9.95 -9.51
N ALA A 27 -4.49 10.04 -8.20
CA ALA A 27 -5.52 10.92 -7.65
C ALA A 27 -5.29 12.39 -8.04
N GLN A 28 -4.05 12.89 -7.99
CA GLN A 28 -3.69 14.22 -8.43
C GLN A 28 -3.97 14.44 -9.92
N GLN A 29 -3.67 13.45 -10.74
CA GLN A 29 -3.93 13.53 -12.16
C GLN A 29 -5.43 13.52 -12.48
N ILE A 30 -6.21 12.74 -11.74
CA ILE A 30 -7.69 12.76 -11.82
C ILE A 30 -8.22 14.14 -11.45
N VAL A 31 -7.73 14.77 -10.38
CA VAL A 31 -8.13 16.14 -10.01
C VAL A 31 -7.85 17.12 -11.15
N THR A 32 -6.67 17.07 -11.76
CA THR A 32 -6.32 17.94 -12.90
C THR A 32 -7.30 17.77 -14.07
N VAL A 33 -7.59 16.51 -14.45
CA VAL A 33 -8.55 16.22 -15.54
C VAL A 33 -9.97 16.70 -15.20
N ARG A 34 -10.41 16.49 -13.94
CA ARG A 34 -11.73 16.96 -13.48
C ARG A 34 -11.82 18.49 -13.46
N GLU A 35 -10.75 19.17 -13.11
CA GLU A 35 -10.68 20.64 -13.13
C GLU A 35 -10.75 21.19 -14.56
N GLU A 36 -10.04 20.59 -15.50
CA GLU A 36 -10.12 20.93 -16.93
C GLU A 36 -11.54 20.71 -17.46
N THR A 37 -12.16 19.58 -17.12
CA THR A 37 -13.55 19.26 -17.50
C THR A 37 -14.53 20.29 -16.95
N TYR A 38 -14.42 20.62 -15.65
CA TYR A 38 -15.28 21.64 -15.05
C TYR A 38 -15.10 22.99 -15.71
N ASN A 39 -13.86 23.42 -15.98
CA ASN A 39 -13.57 24.68 -16.63
C ASN A 39 -14.12 24.74 -18.07
N GLY A 40 -14.06 23.61 -18.79
CA GLY A 40 -14.68 23.49 -20.12
C GLY A 40 -16.21 23.62 -20.08
N LEU A 41 -16.87 22.91 -19.18
CA LEU A 41 -18.33 22.97 -19.01
C LEU A 41 -18.81 24.30 -18.47
N LYS A 42 -18.03 24.96 -17.60
CA LYS A 42 -18.30 26.33 -17.15
C LYS A 42 -18.32 27.31 -18.32
N LYS A 43 -17.31 27.28 -19.21
CA LYS A 43 -17.29 28.08 -20.43
C LYS A 43 -18.48 27.77 -21.33
N HIS A 44 -18.86 26.49 -21.45
CA HIS A 44 -20.04 26.09 -22.24
C HIS A 44 -21.33 26.70 -21.65
N TYR A 45 -21.51 26.66 -20.33
CA TYR A 45 -22.63 27.29 -19.66
C TYR A 45 -22.66 28.82 -19.85
N GLU A 46 -21.52 29.49 -19.74
CA GLU A 46 -21.39 30.94 -20.00
C GLU A 46 -21.77 31.31 -21.43
N ASN A 47 -21.42 30.46 -22.42
CA ASN A 47 -21.84 30.63 -23.79
C ASN A 47 -23.34 30.39 -23.96
N ALA A 48 -23.90 29.37 -23.31
CA ALA A 48 -25.34 29.11 -23.33
C ALA A 48 -26.16 30.28 -22.79
N LEU A 49 -25.68 30.97 -21.74
CA LEU A 49 -26.29 32.18 -21.21
C LEU A 49 -26.34 33.31 -22.28
N LYS A 50 -25.27 33.49 -23.03
CA LYS A 50 -25.20 34.50 -24.12
C LYS A 50 -26.13 34.15 -25.30
N LEU A 51 -26.20 32.87 -25.62
CA LEU A 51 -27.07 32.41 -26.71
C LEU A 51 -28.56 32.48 -26.34
N GLU A 52 -28.94 32.19 -25.09
CA GLU A 52 -30.29 32.40 -24.60
C GLU A 52 -30.67 33.88 -24.61
N ALA A 53 -29.78 34.76 -24.14
CA ALA A 53 -29.99 36.21 -24.18
C ALA A 53 -30.16 36.75 -25.61
N ALA A 54 -29.50 36.14 -26.58
CA ALA A 54 -29.66 36.45 -28.03
C ALA A 54 -30.87 35.77 -28.68
N GLY A 55 -31.65 34.97 -27.90
CA GLY A 55 -32.79 34.24 -28.46
C GLY A 55 -32.44 33.04 -29.38
N MET A 56 -31.14 32.62 -29.38
CA MET A 56 -30.67 31.53 -30.24
C MET A 56 -30.88 30.13 -29.65
N ILE A 57 -31.07 30.03 -28.34
CA ILE A 57 -31.42 28.81 -27.66
C ILE A 57 -32.55 29.07 -26.66
N ASP A 58 -33.27 28.02 -26.28
CA ASP A 58 -34.31 28.09 -25.31
C ASP A 58 -33.75 27.96 -23.84
N LYS A 59 -34.60 28.24 -22.87
CA LYS A 59 -34.27 28.10 -21.45
C LYS A 59 -33.87 26.65 -21.09
N ALA A 60 -34.41 25.64 -21.75
CA ALA A 60 -34.09 24.24 -21.50
C ALA A 60 -32.62 23.93 -21.88
N GLY A 61 -32.15 24.45 -23.03
CA GLY A 61 -30.76 24.32 -23.47
C GLY A 61 -29.75 24.92 -22.44
N ARG A 62 -30.07 26.11 -21.90
CA ARG A 62 -29.26 26.72 -20.85
C ARG A 62 -29.25 25.88 -19.56
N LEU A 63 -30.44 25.42 -19.11
CA LEU A 63 -30.56 24.61 -17.91
C LEU A 63 -29.80 23.28 -18.04
N PHE A 64 -29.81 22.66 -19.22
CA PHE A 64 -29.00 21.48 -19.50
C PHE A 64 -27.49 21.75 -19.35
N ALA A 65 -27.02 22.86 -19.90
CA ALA A 65 -25.61 23.27 -19.74
C ALA A 65 -25.26 23.55 -18.27
N GLN A 66 -26.18 24.13 -17.50
CA GLN A 66 -26.01 24.35 -16.07
C GLN A 66 -25.89 23.04 -15.28
N VAL A 67 -26.77 22.09 -15.52
CA VAL A 67 -26.75 20.76 -14.87
C VAL A 67 -25.43 20.06 -15.13
N ASN A 68 -24.94 20.05 -16.36
CA ASN A 68 -23.66 19.44 -16.72
C ASN A 68 -22.48 20.12 -16.01
N MET A 69 -22.48 21.44 -15.91
CA MET A 69 -21.46 22.19 -15.17
C MET A 69 -21.50 21.85 -13.67
N ASP A 70 -22.69 21.80 -13.06
CA ASP A 70 -22.87 21.48 -11.63
C ASP A 70 -22.49 20.04 -11.32
N GLU A 71 -22.72 19.10 -12.23
CA GLU A 71 -22.28 17.72 -12.13
C GLU A 71 -20.75 17.62 -12.19
N ALA A 72 -20.12 18.30 -13.12
CA ALA A 72 -18.64 18.35 -13.20
C ALA A 72 -18.03 19.00 -11.95
N LYS A 73 -18.66 20.03 -11.39
CA LYS A 73 -18.23 20.64 -10.12
C LYS A 73 -18.26 19.62 -8.97
N ARG A 74 -19.36 18.86 -8.83
CA ARG A 74 -19.46 17.81 -7.81
C ARG A 74 -18.39 16.71 -8.00
N ALA A 75 -18.14 16.32 -9.26
CA ALA A 75 -17.11 15.34 -9.58
C ALA A 75 -15.69 15.84 -9.23
N LEU A 76 -15.40 17.12 -9.44
CA LEU A 76 -14.14 17.76 -9.04
C LEU A 76 -13.99 17.78 -7.50
N GLU A 77 -15.03 18.19 -6.78
CA GLU A 77 -15.01 18.21 -5.32
C GLU A 77 -14.82 16.81 -4.72
N ALA A 78 -15.45 15.79 -5.31
CA ALA A 78 -15.26 14.40 -4.92
C ALA A 78 -13.81 13.93 -5.15
N ALA A 79 -13.22 14.26 -6.31
CA ALA A 79 -11.83 13.92 -6.62
C ALA A 79 -10.83 14.60 -5.67
N ARG A 80 -11.06 15.86 -5.30
CA ARG A 80 -10.22 16.56 -4.32
C ARG A 80 -10.29 15.95 -2.91
N LYS A 81 -11.47 15.48 -2.50
CA LYS A 81 -11.63 14.77 -1.22
C LYS A 81 -10.87 13.44 -1.26
N GLU A 82 -10.99 12.69 -2.36
CA GLU A 82 -10.27 11.44 -2.55
C GLU A 82 -8.74 11.64 -2.50
N GLU A 83 -8.23 12.66 -3.19
CA GLU A 83 -6.82 13.04 -3.11
C GLU A 83 -6.38 13.28 -1.65
N THR A 84 -7.19 14.00 -0.87
CA THR A 84 -6.90 14.28 0.55
C THR A 84 -6.83 13.01 1.38
N VAL A 85 -7.74 12.05 1.14
CA VAL A 85 -7.77 10.76 1.82
C VAL A 85 -6.51 9.94 1.50
N VAL A 86 -6.18 9.81 0.20
CA VAL A 86 -5.00 9.07 -0.25
C VAL A 86 -3.71 9.71 0.27
N GLN A 87 -3.62 11.04 0.29
CA GLN A 87 -2.49 11.77 0.84
C GLN A 87 -2.34 11.52 2.35
N SER A 88 -3.45 11.50 3.09
CA SER A 88 -3.44 11.22 4.53
C SER A 88 -2.99 9.77 4.81
N ALA A 89 -3.45 8.81 4.01
CA ALA A 89 -3.02 7.42 4.11
C ALA A 89 -1.51 7.27 3.89
N LEU A 90 -0.96 7.94 2.87
CA LEU A 90 0.48 7.93 2.60
C LEU A 90 1.28 8.59 3.73
N LYS A 91 0.79 9.69 4.34
CA LYS A 91 1.42 10.32 5.51
C LYS A 91 1.52 9.35 6.69
N VAL A 92 0.46 8.60 6.95
CA VAL A 92 0.45 7.58 8.01
C VAL A 92 1.49 6.50 7.74
N LEU A 93 1.57 5.98 6.51
CA LEU A 93 2.57 4.97 6.13
C LEU A 93 4.02 5.48 6.29
N LEU A 94 4.25 6.76 6.02
CA LEU A 94 5.56 7.41 6.18
C LEU A 94 5.85 7.83 7.63
N ASN A 95 4.91 7.58 8.57
CA ASN A 95 4.98 8.03 9.96
C ASN A 95 5.25 9.54 10.10
N LYS A 96 4.73 10.33 9.16
CA LYS A 96 4.85 11.79 9.20
C LYS A 96 3.70 12.36 10.02
N LYS A 97 4.05 12.98 11.16
CA LYS A 97 3.08 13.60 12.08
C LYS A 97 2.68 15.02 11.66
N ASP A 98 3.47 15.65 10.78
CA ASP A 98 3.18 17.02 10.34
C ASP A 98 1.97 17.02 9.40
N ALA A 99 0.86 17.55 9.88
CA ALA A 99 -0.38 17.70 9.10
C ALA A 99 -0.17 18.56 7.85
N ASP A 100 0.78 19.50 7.89
CA ASP A 100 1.02 20.50 6.84
C ASP A 100 2.00 20.06 5.75
N ALA A 101 2.73 18.97 5.93
CA ALA A 101 3.64 18.48 4.89
C ALA A 101 2.85 17.96 3.68
N ASN A 102 2.73 18.77 2.65
CA ASN A 102 2.17 18.34 1.38
C ASN A 102 3.15 17.39 0.67
N ILE A 103 2.76 16.14 0.43
CA ILE A 103 3.58 15.17 -0.28
C ILE A 103 3.29 15.33 -1.77
N ILE A 104 4.29 15.76 -2.53
CA ILE A 104 4.18 15.92 -3.98
C ILE A 104 4.96 14.80 -4.65
N PRO A 105 4.28 13.78 -5.24
CA PRO A 105 4.95 12.76 -6.04
C PRO A 105 5.58 13.38 -7.28
N THR A 106 6.86 13.15 -7.49
CA THR A 106 7.62 13.69 -8.62
C THR A 106 7.75 12.72 -9.79
N SER A 107 7.57 11.42 -9.53
CA SER A 107 7.68 10.39 -10.57
C SER A 107 6.53 10.48 -11.59
N PRO A 108 6.81 10.38 -12.89
CA PRO A 108 5.76 10.31 -13.88
C PRO A 108 4.99 9.00 -13.77
N LEU A 109 3.70 9.03 -14.12
CA LEU A 109 2.95 7.81 -14.41
C LEU A 109 3.42 7.30 -15.77
N PHE A 110 3.86 6.06 -15.82
CA PHE A 110 4.22 5.40 -17.08
C PHE A 110 3.49 4.07 -17.19
N MET A 111 3.10 3.72 -18.39
CA MET A 111 2.63 2.38 -18.70
C MET A 111 3.83 1.57 -19.18
N ASN A 112 4.09 0.46 -18.52
CA ASN A 112 5.11 -0.47 -18.99
C ASN A 112 4.40 -1.50 -19.90
N ASP A 113 4.48 -1.32 -21.19
CA ASP A 113 3.83 -2.20 -22.18
C ASP A 113 4.55 -3.55 -22.33
N SER A 114 5.79 -3.66 -21.81
CA SER A 114 6.57 -4.88 -21.87
C SER A 114 6.59 -5.56 -20.49
N LEU A 115 5.83 -6.64 -20.35
CA LEU A 115 6.00 -7.53 -19.20
C LEU A 115 7.35 -8.26 -19.33
N PRO A 116 8.09 -8.41 -18.21
CA PRO A 116 9.30 -9.23 -18.22
C PRO A 116 8.98 -10.65 -18.68
N PRO A 117 9.90 -11.32 -19.39
CA PRO A 117 9.64 -12.66 -19.90
C PRO A 117 9.28 -13.62 -18.77
N LYS A 118 8.33 -14.52 -19.02
CA LYS A 118 7.80 -15.49 -18.05
C LYS A 118 8.91 -16.25 -17.30
N MET A 119 10.02 -16.54 -17.98
CA MET A 119 11.18 -17.22 -17.41
C MET A 119 11.77 -16.51 -16.17
N LEU A 120 11.72 -15.17 -16.11
CA LEU A 120 12.19 -14.40 -14.93
C LEU A 120 11.26 -14.58 -13.73
N PHE A 121 9.95 -14.72 -13.97
CA PHE A 121 9.00 -15.03 -12.90
C PHE A 121 9.17 -16.45 -12.36
N ASP A 122 9.37 -17.43 -13.24
CA ASP A 122 9.56 -18.84 -12.86
C ASP A 122 10.83 -19.03 -12.02
N LEU A 123 11.91 -18.29 -12.31
CA LEU A 123 13.14 -18.32 -11.52
C LEU A 123 12.99 -17.64 -10.15
N SER A 124 12.18 -16.58 -10.04
CA SER A 124 11.99 -15.85 -8.81
C SER A 124 11.05 -16.54 -7.81
N VAL A 125 10.13 -17.39 -8.29
CA VAL A 125 9.17 -18.10 -7.44
C VAL A 125 9.85 -19.00 -6.42
N ASN A 126 10.97 -19.64 -6.78
CA ASN A 126 11.65 -20.59 -5.90
C ASN A 126 12.69 -19.97 -4.96
N SER A 127 13.27 -18.81 -5.31
CA SER A 127 14.42 -18.26 -4.58
C SER A 127 14.09 -17.12 -3.60
N GLY A 128 12.86 -16.59 -3.60
CA GLY A 128 12.50 -15.44 -2.78
C GLY A 128 11.12 -15.49 -2.15
N ASN A 129 10.45 -16.65 -2.18
CA ASN A 129 9.10 -16.75 -1.62
C ASN A 129 9.14 -16.96 -0.11
N TYR A 130 8.93 -15.86 0.64
CA TYR A 130 8.92 -15.87 2.11
C TYR A 130 7.89 -16.85 2.70
N THR A 131 6.73 -17.00 2.05
CA THR A 131 5.70 -17.95 2.49
C THR A 131 6.16 -19.39 2.35
N LEU A 132 6.81 -19.72 1.25
CA LEU A 132 7.37 -21.05 1.04
C LEU A 132 8.46 -21.37 2.09
N ASN A 133 9.36 -20.42 2.33
CA ASN A 133 10.39 -20.56 3.37
C ASN A 133 9.79 -20.75 4.76
N GLN A 134 8.73 -20.01 5.09
CA GLN A 134 8.03 -20.18 6.38
C GLN A 134 7.41 -21.58 6.51
N LEU A 135 6.76 -22.08 5.46
CA LEU A 135 6.18 -23.42 5.47
C LEU A 135 7.24 -24.51 5.62
N GLN A 136 8.38 -24.37 4.94
CA GLN A 136 9.53 -25.30 5.10
C GLN A 136 10.07 -25.28 6.53
N LEU A 137 10.21 -24.10 7.15
CA LEU A 137 10.62 -23.98 8.54
C LEU A 137 9.60 -24.57 9.51
N GLN A 138 8.30 -24.39 9.27
CA GLN A 138 7.24 -25.03 10.06
C GLN A 138 7.29 -26.55 9.94
N GLN A 139 7.49 -27.08 8.74
CA GLN A 139 7.68 -28.52 8.54
C GLN A 139 8.90 -29.03 9.31
N HIS A 140 9.99 -28.28 9.32
CA HIS A 140 11.20 -28.67 10.06
C HIS A 140 10.95 -28.67 11.57
N ILE A 141 10.24 -27.67 12.11
CA ILE A 141 9.84 -27.62 13.52
C ILE A 141 8.97 -28.83 13.87
N ALA A 142 7.94 -29.13 13.08
CA ALA A 142 7.07 -30.28 13.34
C ALA A 142 7.85 -31.61 13.35
N LYS A 143 8.84 -31.76 12.47
CA LYS A 143 9.75 -32.94 12.50
C LYS A 143 10.58 -33.01 13.78
N GLN A 144 11.04 -31.87 14.30
CA GLN A 144 11.77 -31.84 15.57
C GLN A 144 10.85 -32.12 16.77
N GLU A 145 9.62 -31.65 16.76
CA GLU A 145 8.62 -31.95 17.80
C GLU A 145 8.34 -33.47 17.89
N VAL A 146 8.22 -34.13 16.72
CA VAL A 146 8.11 -35.60 16.70
C VAL A 146 9.34 -36.28 17.32
N ARG A 147 10.54 -35.79 17.03
CA ARG A 147 11.78 -36.34 17.66
C ARG A 147 11.82 -36.11 19.18
N ILE A 148 11.37 -34.93 19.63
CA ILE A 148 11.27 -34.63 21.06
C ILE A 148 10.26 -35.56 21.73
N ALA A 149 9.09 -35.78 21.12
CA ALA A 149 8.10 -36.72 21.62
C ALA A 149 8.67 -38.17 21.69
N GLN A 150 9.41 -38.60 20.67
CA GLN A 150 10.08 -39.89 20.65
C GLN A 150 11.18 -40.01 21.71
N SER A 151 11.87 -38.90 22.06
CA SER A 151 12.91 -38.92 23.11
C SER A 151 12.34 -39.24 24.51
N GLY A 152 11.03 -38.99 24.75
CA GLY A 152 10.35 -39.37 25.98
C GLY A 152 10.26 -40.89 26.19
N TYR A 153 10.48 -41.71 25.17
CA TYR A 153 10.60 -43.17 25.32
C TYR A 153 12.00 -43.64 25.66
N LEU A 154 12.99 -42.74 25.64
CA LEU A 154 14.37 -43.07 26.02
C LEU A 154 14.62 -42.81 27.51
N PRO A 155 15.42 -43.62 28.20
CA PRO A 155 15.75 -43.40 29.59
C PRO A 155 16.57 -42.10 29.76
N ASN A 156 16.21 -41.29 30.75
CA ASN A 156 16.98 -40.10 31.09
C ASN A 156 18.21 -40.51 31.94
N ILE A 157 19.40 -40.24 31.45
CA ILE A 157 20.66 -40.44 32.16
C ILE A 157 21.17 -39.07 32.64
N ALA A 158 21.20 -38.84 33.93
CA ALA A 158 21.74 -37.62 34.52
C ALA A 158 23.01 -37.97 35.33
N LEU A 159 24.12 -37.31 35.05
CA LEU A 159 25.37 -37.40 35.79
C LEU A 159 25.46 -36.23 36.75
N PHE A 160 25.48 -36.53 38.08
CA PHE A 160 25.64 -35.51 39.11
C PHE A 160 27.02 -35.60 39.77
N GLY A 161 27.77 -34.50 39.78
CA GLY A 161 29.00 -34.37 40.54
C GLY A 161 28.83 -33.29 41.63
N LYS A 162 29.09 -33.66 42.91
CA LYS A 162 29.09 -32.72 44.03
C LYS A 162 30.51 -32.64 44.58
N GLN A 163 31.15 -31.47 44.48
CA GLN A 163 32.43 -31.21 45.10
C GLN A 163 32.20 -30.34 46.35
N THR A 164 32.58 -30.87 47.51
CA THR A 164 32.52 -30.15 48.79
C THR A 164 33.93 -29.70 49.15
N LEU A 165 34.20 -28.42 49.12
CA LEU A 165 35.46 -27.84 49.59
C LEU A 165 35.34 -27.56 51.10
N TYR A 166 36.10 -28.30 51.90
CA TYR A 166 36.26 -28.00 53.31
C TYR A 166 37.38 -27.00 53.50
N SER A 167 37.06 -25.79 53.95
CA SER A 167 38.09 -24.87 54.45
C SER A 167 38.39 -25.23 55.93
N HIS A 168 39.56 -25.76 56.25
CA HIS A 168 40.05 -25.88 57.62
C HIS A 168 40.41 -24.47 58.06
N GLY A 169 39.67 -23.97 59.03
CA GLY A 169 40.05 -22.74 59.74
C GLY A 169 41.32 -23.01 60.55
N ILE A 170 42.38 -22.27 60.22
CA ILE A 170 43.58 -22.20 61.05
C ILE A 170 43.23 -21.28 62.21
N GLN A 171 43.32 -21.85 63.45
CA GLN A 171 43.32 -21.08 64.71
C GLN A 171 44.66 -20.36 64.89
#